data_058b16ee3fa72e0f837dfd59bfce5a4a
#
_entry.id   058b16ee3fa72e0f837dfd59bfce5a4a
#
_cell.length_a   1.000
_cell.length_b   1.000
_cell.length_c   1.000
_cell.angle_alpha   90.00
_cell.angle_beta   90.00
_cell.angle_gamma   90.00
#
_symmetry.space_group_name_H-M   'P 1'
#
loop_
_entity.id
_entity.type
_entity.pdbx_description
1 polymer ?
#
loop_
_entity_poly.entity_id
_entity_poly.type
_entity_poly.pdbx_seq_one_letter_code
_entity_poly.pdbx_strand_id
1 'polypeptide(L)'
;MLKNISKSFWFQFIPAVTLGLGTIGLLLTGVISPVYLIGRFIMWILVSGLGIAVGYHRIFSHKTHVIPTWKENIILFFAAFAAQGASVFWVALHRGYHHPFSDQPKDIHSPVVYGKLHAFVGWYLTITSRDPGISIKYAFDLVRKKNHMWFHKNYKKILYGVP
;
A
#
# COMPACT_ATOMS: atom_id res chain seq x y z
N MET A 1 -20.80 -9.62 -7.70
CA MET A 1 -19.56 -8.83 -7.52
C MET A 1 -18.78 -9.16 -6.23
N LEU A 2 -19.37 -9.74 -5.21
CA LEU A 2 -18.69 -10.04 -3.92
C LEU A 2 -18.12 -11.48 -3.80
N LYS A 3 -18.27 -12.33 -4.81
CA LYS A 3 -17.91 -13.76 -4.72
C LYS A 3 -16.41 -14.09 -4.72
N ASN A 4 -15.53 -13.14 -5.00
CA ASN A 4 -14.08 -13.39 -5.13
C ASN A 4 -13.21 -12.39 -4.35
N ILE A 5 -13.67 -11.98 -3.15
CA ILE A 5 -12.82 -11.16 -2.28
C ILE A 5 -11.64 -12.00 -1.81
N SER A 6 -10.43 -11.56 -2.12
CA SER A 6 -9.24 -12.33 -1.77
C SER A 6 -9.09 -12.45 -0.24
N LYS A 7 -8.66 -13.64 0.24
CA LYS A 7 -8.32 -13.84 1.65
C LYS A 7 -7.30 -12.80 2.15
N SER A 8 -6.43 -12.30 1.27
CA SER A 8 -5.45 -11.26 1.57
C SER A 8 -6.08 -9.92 1.91
N PHE A 9 -7.22 -9.57 1.32
CA PHE A 9 -7.96 -8.35 1.64
C PHE A 9 -8.52 -8.38 3.06
N TRP A 10 -9.27 -9.40 3.40
CA TRP A 10 -9.86 -9.52 4.75
C TRP A 10 -8.77 -9.48 5.82
N PHE A 11 -7.63 -10.11 5.54
CA PHE A 11 -6.49 -10.12 6.43
C PHE A 11 -5.87 -8.72 6.64
N GLN A 12 -6.02 -7.79 5.72
CA GLN A 12 -5.51 -6.42 5.82
C GLN A 12 -6.58 -5.43 6.28
N PHE A 13 -7.78 -5.56 5.75
CA PHE A 13 -8.89 -4.64 5.97
C PHE A 13 -9.49 -4.75 7.37
N ILE A 14 -9.74 -5.97 7.85
CA ILE A 14 -10.33 -6.18 9.18
C ILE A 14 -9.48 -5.55 10.29
N PRO A 15 -8.16 -5.83 10.40
CA PRO A 15 -7.34 -5.18 11.41
C PRO A 15 -7.32 -3.65 11.30
N ALA A 16 -7.25 -3.10 10.09
CA ALA A 16 -7.23 -1.65 9.88
C ALA A 16 -8.52 -0.98 10.36
N VAL A 17 -9.68 -1.54 10.02
CA VAL A 17 -10.99 -1.05 10.45
C VAL A 17 -11.17 -1.22 11.96
N THR A 18 -10.84 -2.38 12.51
CA THR A 18 -10.97 -2.68 13.94
C THR A 18 -10.11 -1.74 14.77
N LEU A 19 -8.85 -1.52 14.39
CA LEU A 19 -7.97 -0.57 15.05
C LEU A 19 -8.47 0.87 14.94
N GLY A 20 -9.04 1.25 13.80
CA GLY A 20 -9.64 2.57 13.58
C GLY A 20 -10.84 2.80 14.51
N LEU A 21 -11.82 1.90 14.47
CA LEU A 21 -13.02 1.99 15.31
C LEU A 21 -12.70 1.86 16.80
N GLY A 22 -11.80 0.95 17.17
CA GLY A 22 -11.33 0.81 18.56
C GLY A 22 -10.69 2.07 19.08
N THR A 23 -9.87 2.75 18.27
CA THR A 23 -9.27 4.04 18.68
C THR A 23 -10.33 5.12 18.90
N ILE A 24 -11.33 5.22 18.02
CA ILE A 24 -12.44 6.16 18.19
C ILE A 24 -13.20 5.86 19.49
N GLY A 25 -13.51 4.58 19.76
CA GLY A 25 -14.15 4.17 21.00
C GLY A 25 -13.35 4.57 22.25
N LEU A 26 -12.04 4.31 22.24
CA LEU A 26 -11.15 4.67 23.35
C LEU A 26 -11.02 6.19 23.56
N LEU A 27 -11.09 7.00 22.51
CA LEU A 27 -11.14 8.45 22.60
C LEU A 27 -12.46 8.93 23.19
N LEU A 28 -13.59 8.38 22.73
CA LEU A 28 -14.93 8.76 23.20
C LEU A 28 -15.16 8.39 24.67
N THR A 29 -14.54 7.32 25.14
CA THR A 29 -14.59 6.91 26.55
C THR A 29 -13.57 7.62 27.45
N GLY A 30 -12.73 8.49 26.89
CA GLY A 30 -11.67 9.18 27.63
C GLY A 30 -10.50 8.29 28.10
N VAL A 31 -10.46 7.03 27.67
CA VAL A 31 -9.38 6.08 28.06
C VAL A 31 -8.03 6.51 27.47
N ILE A 32 -8.04 7.11 26.27
CA ILE A 32 -6.81 7.66 25.67
C ILE A 32 -6.90 9.18 25.50
N SER A 33 -5.79 9.85 25.76
CA SER A 33 -5.70 11.30 25.60
C SER A 33 -5.72 11.71 24.13
N PRO A 34 -6.35 12.86 23.78
CA PRO A 34 -6.29 13.45 22.43
C PRO A 34 -4.87 13.65 21.89
N VAL A 35 -3.85 13.72 22.74
CA VAL A 35 -2.45 13.82 22.31
C VAL A 35 -2.01 12.65 21.42
N TYR A 36 -2.62 11.48 21.56
CA TYR A 36 -2.38 10.34 20.67
C TYR A 36 -2.78 10.62 19.20
N LEU A 37 -3.70 11.57 18.97
CA LEU A 37 -4.05 12.01 17.62
C LEU A 37 -2.86 12.66 16.90
N ILE A 38 -2.02 13.38 17.65
CA ILE A 38 -0.79 13.98 17.09
C ILE A 38 0.15 12.86 16.58
N GLY A 39 0.38 11.84 17.42
CA GLY A 39 1.19 10.69 17.02
C GLY A 39 0.63 9.97 15.78
N ARG A 40 -0.68 9.76 15.73
CA ARG A 40 -1.37 9.17 14.56
C ARG A 40 -1.22 10.03 13.30
N PHE A 41 -1.33 11.34 13.43
CA PHE A 41 -1.15 12.27 12.31
C PHE A 41 0.28 12.23 11.77
N ILE A 42 1.28 12.22 12.66
CA ILE A 42 2.69 12.06 12.27
C ILE A 42 2.88 10.71 11.54
N MET A 43 2.36 9.61 12.08
CA MET A 43 2.44 8.31 11.44
C MET A 43 1.72 8.28 10.08
N TRP A 44 0.60 8.96 9.94
CA TRP A 44 -0.08 9.09 8.66
C TRP A 44 0.78 9.82 7.62
N ILE A 45 1.46 10.91 8.01
CA ILE A 45 2.40 11.61 7.13
C ILE A 45 3.57 10.69 6.72
N LEU A 46 4.14 9.94 7.66
CA LEU A 46 5.25 9.03 7.38
C LEU A 46 4.82 7.86 6.48
N VAL A 47 3.67 7.27 6.74
CA VAL A 47 3.18 6.10 6.00
C VAL A 47 2.64 6.49 4.63
N SER A 48 1.67 7.41 4.58
CA SER A 48 1.01 7.79 3.33
C SER A 48 1.81 8.81 2.54
N GLY A 49 2.36 9.83 3.20
CA GLY A 49 3.17 10.88 2.56
C GLY A 49 4.53 10.36 2.13
N LEU A 50 5.40 10.02 3.09
CA LEU A 50 6.76 9.59 2.78
C LEU A 50 6.79 8.19 2.13
N GLY A 51 6.06 7.22 2.69
CA GLY A 51 6.08 5.84 2.22
C GLY A 51 5.44 5.68 0.84
N ILE A 52 4.19 6.09 0.67
CA ILE A 52 3.44 5.87 -0.58
C ILE A 52 3.65 7.00 -1.56
N ALA A 53 3.28 8.25 -1.23
CA ALA A 53 3.27 9.33 -2.21
C ALA A 53 4.68 9.73 -2.69
N VAL A 54 5.64 9.83 -1.80
CA VAL A 54 7.03 10.13 -2.16
C VAL A 54 7.76 8.86 -2.60
N GLY A 55 7.74 7.82 -1.79
CA GLY A 55 8.51 6.60 -2.00
C GLY A 55 8.00 5.76 -3.16
N TYR A 56 6.90 5.05 -2.95
CA TYR A 56 6.40 4.12 -3.98
C TYR A 56 6.01 4.83 -5.27
N HIS A 57 5.34 5.97 -5.17
CA HIS A 57 4.85 6.70 -6.33
C HIS A 57 5.98 7.46 -7.04
N ARG A 58 6.55 8.51 -6.42
CA ARG A 58 7.51 9.38 -7.12
C ARG A 58 8.88 8.74 -7.32
N ILE A 59 9.49 8.20 -6.26
CA ILE A 59 10.87 7.69 -6.34
C ILE A 59 10.91 6.35 -7.07
N PHE A 60 10.11 5.37 -6.63
CA PHE A 60 10.23 4.02 -7.18
C PHE A 60 9.43 3.82 -8.46
N SER A 61 8.23 4.43 -8.63
CA SER A 61 7.47 4.29 -9.88
C SER A 61 7.93 5.24 -10.96
N HIS A 62 8.03 6.52 -10.65
CA HIS A 62 8.41 7.56 -11.62
C HIS A 62 9.91 7.82 -11.74
N LYS A 63 10.74 7.24 -10.85
CA LYS A 63 12.21 7.40 -10.86
C LYS A 63 12.66 8.87 -10.83
N THR A 64 11.93 9.72 -10.12
CA THR A 64 12.21 11.16 -10.07
C THR A 64 13.54 11.50 -9.41
N HIS A 65 14.01 10.65 -8.50
CA HIS A 65 15.25 10.86 -7.75
C HIS A 65 15.98 9.54 -7.53
N VAL A 66 17.31 9.62 -7.52
CA VAL A 66 18.17 8.52 -7.03
C VAL A 66 18.54 8.83 -5.60
N ILE A 67 18.26 7.90 -4.71
CA ILE A 67 18.54 8.03 -3.27
C ILE A 67 19.40 6.85 -2.79
N PRO A 68 20.21 7.03 -1.74
CA PRO A 68 21.01 5.94 -1.19
C PRO A 68 20.12 4.87 -0.52
N THR A 69 20.62 3.65 -0.49
CA THR A 69 19.88 2.46 0.00
C THR A 69 19.30 2.63 1.42
N TRP A 70 20.00 3.34 2.31
CA TRP A 70 19.48 3.54 3.66
C TRP A 70 18.20 4.40 3.68
N LYS A 71 18.08 5.41 2.81
CA LYS A 71 16.83 6.19 2.64
C LYS A 71 15.74 5.34 2.02
N GLU A 72 16.07 4.50 1.03
CA GLU A 72 15.10 3.53 0.49
C GLU A 72 14.55 2.63 1.60
N ASN A 73 15.41 2.12 2.50
CA ASN A 73 14.99 1.24 3.59
C ASN A 73 14.03 1.93 4.56
N ILE A 74 14.26 3.19 4.90
CA ILE A 74 13.33 3.99 5.73
C ILE A 74 11.97 4.11 5.04
N ILE A 75 11.97 4.46 3.77
CA ILE A 75 10.74 4.58 2.96
C ILE A 75 10.00 3.25 2.89
N LEU A 76 10.71 2.15 2.58
CA LEU A 76 10.12 0.82 2.48
C LEU A 76 9.50 0.36 3.81
N PHE A 77 10.16 0.70 4.93
CA PHE A 77 9.66 0.39 6.26
C PHE A 77 8.31 1.09 6.52
N PHE A 78 8.25 2.42 6.35
CA PHE A 78 7.00 3.15 6.58
C PHE A 78 5.92 2.77 5.57
N ALA A 79 6.27 2.59 4.29
CA ALA A 79 5.31 2.18 3.27
C ALA A 79 4.66 0.82 3.54
N ALA A 80 5.35 -0.10 4.23
CA ALA A 80 4.78 -1.40 4.59
C ALA A 80 3.51 -1.26 5.46
N PHE A 81 3.46 -0.25 6.33
CA PHE A 81 2.29 0.01 7.20
C PHE A 81 1.09 0.63 6.48
N ALA A 82 1.24 1.07 5.23
CA ALA A 82 0.10 1.50 4.42
C ALA A 82 -0.83 0.34 4.02
N ALA A 83 -0.41 -0.89 4.24
CA ALA A 83 -1.14 -2.12 3.89
C ALA A 83 -1.49 -2.24 2.39
N GLN A 84 -0.76 -1.53 1.51
CA GLN A 84 -1.01 -1.51 0.06
C GLN A 84 -0.15 -2.51 -0.73
N GLY A 85 0.48 -3.44 -0.06
CA GLY A 85 1.40 -4.40 -0.65
C GLY A 85 2.85 -3.93 -0.64
N ALA A 86 3.76 -4.85 -0.94
CA ALA A 86 5.18 -4.54 -1.01
C ALA A 86 5.53 -3.72 -2.26
N SER A 87 6.64 -2.98 -2.22
CA SER A 87 7.06 -2.04 -3.27
C SER A 87 7.09 -2.66 -4.67
N VAL A 88 7.60 -3.88 -4.80
CA VAL A 88 7.68 -4.58 -6.11
C VAL A 88 6.29 -4.79 -6.71
N PHE A 89 5.33 -5.21 -5.88
CA PHE A 89 3.94 -5.41 -6.30
C PHE A 89 3.27 -4.07 -6.66
N TRP A 90 3.36 -3.10 -5.76
CA TRP A 90 2.73 -1.78 -5.92
C TRP A 90 3.24 -1.05 -7.17
N VAL A 91 4.56 -1.03 -7.37
CA VAL A 91 5.20 -0.37 -8.52
C VAL A 91 4.88 -1.10 -9.83
N ALA A 92 4.85 -2.44 -9.82
CA ALA A 92 4.46 -3.20 -11.00
C ALA A 92 3.03 -2.88 -11.44
N LEU A 93 2.11 -2.77 -10.48
CA LEU A 93 0.73 -2.39 -10.72
C LEU A 93 0.64 -0.97 -11.29
N HIS A 94 1.30 -0.02 -10.66
CA HIS A 94 1.26 1.39 -11.01
C HIS A 94 1.84 1.65 -12.40
N ARG A 95 3.03 1.12 -12.70
CA ARG A 95 3.69 1.28 -14.00
C ARG A 95 3.03 0.49 -15.12
N GLY A 96 2.47 -0.68 -14.81
CA GLY A 96 1.95 -1.60 -15.81
C GLY A 96 0.49 -1.41 -16.18
N TYR A 97 -0.30 -0.86 -15.28
CA TYR A 97 -1.76 -0.81 -15.44
C TYR A 97 -2.34 0.59 -15.24
N HIS A 98 -1.95 1.30 -14.18
CA HIS A 98 -2.54 2.61 -13.92
C HIS A 98 -2.06 3.65 -14.92
N HIS A 99 -0.76 3.91 -15.01
CA HIS A 99 -0.24 4.95 -15.88
C HIS A 99 -0.49 4.74 -17.39
N PRO A 100 -0.20 3.55 -17.96
CA PRO A 100 -0.39 3.33 -19.40
C PRO A 100 -1.84 3.31 -19.83
N PHE A 101 -2.77 3.07 -18.91
CA PHE A 101 -4.18 2.85 -19.19
C PHE A 101 -5.13 3.72 -18.39
N SER A 102 -4.65 4.89 -17.90
CA SER A 102 -5.49 5.85 -17.15
C SER A 102 -6.87 5.99 -17.78
N ASP A 103 -7.91 5.80 -16.94
CA ASP A 103 -9.31 5.88 -17.33
C ASP A 103 -9.77 4.91 -18.43
N GLN A 104 -9.02 3.84 -18.65
CA GLN A 104 -9.39 2.75 -19.56
C GLN A 104 -9.73 1.48 -18.76
N PRO A 105 -10.39 0.47 -19.38
CA PRO A 105 -10.81 -0.76 -18.70
C PRO A 105 -9.67 -1.58 -18.06
N LYS A 106 -8.42 -1.37 -18.47
CA LYS A 106 -7.24 -2.00 -17.86
C LYS A 106 -6.72 -1.26 -16.64
N ASP A 107 -7.12 -0.01 -16.42
CA ASP A 107 -6.78 0.74 -15.22
C ASP A 107 -7.68 0.32 -14.07
N ILE A 108 -7.17 -0.57 -13.24
CA ILE A 108 -7.91 -1.10 -12.08
C ILE A 108 -8.27 -0.06 -11.02
N HIS A 109 -7.69 1.14 -11.08
CA HIS A 109 -7.97 2.25 -10.16
C HIS A 109 -8.93 3.29 -10.76
N SER A 110 -9.36 3.12 -12.00
CA SER A 110 -10.13 4.16 -12.68
C SER A 110 -11.48 4.42 -12.02
N PRO A 111 -11.72 5.65 -11.51
CA PRO A 111 -13.03 6.06 -11.02
C PRO A 111 -14.04 6.24 -12.15
N VAL A 112 -13.57 6.50 -13.36
CA VAL A 112 -14.41 6.69 -14.56
C VAL A 112 -15.00 5.36 -15.00
N VAL A 113 -14.18 4.30 -15.02
CA VAL A 113 -14.61 2.97 -15.49
C VAL A 113 -15.37 2.19 -14.43
N TYR A 114 -14.88 2.21 -13.18
CA TYR A 114 -15.37 1.33 -12.12
C TYR A 114 -16.10 2.06 -10.99
N GLY A 115 -16.16 3.39 -11.02
CA GLY A 115 -16.80 4.22 -10.03
C GLY A 115 -15.89 4.59 -8.84
N LYS A 116 -16.26 5.66 -8.14
CA LYS A 116 -15.44 6.27 -7.07
C LYS A 116 -15.16 5.32 -5.90
N LEU A 117 -16.15 4.54 -5.47
CA LEU A 117 -15.97 3.59 -4.36
C LEU A 117 -15.00 2.48 -4.74
N HIS A 118 -15.05 2.00 -5.99
CA HIS A 118 -14.08 1.03 -6.47
C HIS A 118 -12.67 1.62 -6.53
N ALA A 119 -12.52 2.81 -7.08
CA ALA A 119 -11.22 3.49 -7.14
C ALA A 119 -10.63 3.77 -5.75
N PHE A 120 -11.47 4.06 -4.76
CA PHE A 120 -11.04 4.32 -3.37
C PHE A 120 -10.61 3.03 -2.63
N VAL A 121 -11.44 1.99 -2.65
CA VAL A 121 -11.20 0.77 -1.85
C VAL A 121 -11.49 -0.53 -2.60
N GLY A 122 -12.39 -0.51 -3.57
CA GLY A 122 -12.87 -1.74 -4.23
C GLY A 122 -11.79 -2.46 -5.02
N TRP A 123 -10.83 -1.76 -5.61
CA TRP A 123 -9.72 -2.36 -6.35
C TRP A 123 -8.89 -3.30 -5.46
N TYR A 124 -8.72 -2.96 -4.19
CA TYR A 124 -8.07 -3.84 -3.22
C TYR A 124 -8.79 -5.15 -2.99
N LEU A 125 -10.12 -5.14 -3.15
CA LEU A 125 -10.97 -6.31 -2.99
C LEU A 125 -10.84 -7.30 -4.14
N THR A 126 -10.55 -6.78 -5.34
CA THR A 126 -10.60 -7.54 -6.58
C THR A 126 -9.23 -8.02 -7.05
N ILE A 127 -8.14 -7.37 -6.61
CA ILE A 127 -6.80 -7.75 -7.00
C ILE A 127 -6.27 -8.84 -6.09
N THR A 128 -5.96 -9.97 -6.68
CA THR A 128 -5.19 -11.01 -6.04
C THR A 128 -3.74 -10.91 -6.52
N SER A 129 -2.78 -11.21 -5.64
CA SER A 129 -1.37 -11.39 -6.01
C SER A 129 -1.15 -12.54 -7.02
N ARG A 130 -2.21 -13.23 -7.39
CA ARG A 130 -2.26 -14.31 -8.39
C ARG A 130 -2.91 -13.86 -9.69
N ASP A 131 -3.28 -12.57 -9.79
CA ASP A 131 -3.81 -12.06 -11.05
C ASP A 131 -2.69 -12.17 -12.10
N PRO A 132 -2.83 -13.05 -13.12
CA PRO A 132 -1.76 -13.29 -14.10
C PRO A 132 -1.41 -12.05 -14.91
N GLY A 133 -2.22 -11.00 -14.74
CA GLY A 133 -1.98 -9.70 -15.33
C GLY A 133 -0.89 -8.88 -14.64
N ILE A 134 -0.63 -9.01 -13.34
CA ILE A 134 0.36 -8.18 -12.65
C ILE A 134 1.76 -8.73 -12.88
N SER A 135 2.36 -8.33 -13.97
CA SER A 135 3.68 -8.82 -14.33
C SER A 135 4.79 -8.08 -13.60
N ILE A 136 5.59 -8.82 -12.85
CA ILE A 136 6.84 -8.37 -12.19
C ILE A 136 7.80 -7.65 -13.16
N LYS A 137 7.68 -7.88 -14.47
CA LYS A 137 8.49 -7.21 -15.49
C LYS A 137 8.47 -5.68 -15.38
N TYR A 138 7.37 -5.09 -14.92
CA TYR A 138 7.24 -3.65 -14.75
C TYR A 138 8.01 -3.08 -13.56
N ALA A 139 8.45 -3.95 -12.62
CA ALA A 139 9.27 -3.58 -11.46
C ALA A 139 10.60 -4.35 -11.42
N PHE A 140 11.11 -4.79 -12.56
CA PHE A 140 12.30 -5.64 -12.64
C PHE A 140 13.56 -4.97 -12.08
N ASP A 141 13.66 -3.67 -12.20
CA ASP A 141 14.72 -2.86 -11.57
C ASP A 141 14.70 -2.97 -10.03
N LEU A 142 13.53 -3.05 -9.41
CA LEU A 142 13.38 -3.23 -7.96
C LEU A 142 13.63 -4.68 -7.54
N VAL A 143 13.26 -5.66 -8.38
CA VAL A 143 13.55 -7.08 -8.11
C VAL A 143 15.06 -7.34 -8.02
N ARG A 144 15.88 -6.59 -8.75
CA ARG A 144 17.34 -6.69 -8.69
C ARG A 144 17.95 -6.09 -7.42
N LYS A 145 17.20 -5.26 -6.67
CA LYS A 145 17.65 -4.65 -5.43
C LYS A 145 17.38 -5.57 -4.24
N LYS A 146 18.46 -5.97 -3.53
CA LYS A 146 18.37 -6.86 -2.37
C LYS A 146 17.43 -6.36 -1.28
N ASN A 147 17.46 -5.06 -0.98
CA ASN A 147 16.58 -4.44 0.01
C ASN A 147 15.11 -4.54 -0.38
N HIS A 148 14.72 -4.18 -1.60
CA HIS A 148 13.33 -4.30 -2.07
C HIS A 148 12.82 -5.74 -1.98
N MET A 149 13.64 -6.71 -2.36
CA MET A 149 13.28 -8.13 -2.27
C MET A 149 13.19 -8.62 -0.82
N TRP A 150 14.05 -8.11 0.07
CA TRP A 150 13.96 -8.42 1.49
C TRP A 150 12.63 -7.91 2.09
N PHE A 151 12.28 -6.64 1.84
CA PHE A 151 10.99 -6.07 2.26
C PHE A 151 9.80 -6.78 1.62
N HIS A 152 9.91 -7.21 0.35
CA HIS A 152 8.87 -7.97 -0.32
C HIS A 152 8.59 -9.32 0.36
N LYS A 153 9.65 -10.07 0.66
CA LYS A 153 9.55 -11.38 1.33
C LYS A 153 9.05 -11.26 2.77
N ASN A 154 9.43 -10.21 3.48
CA ASN A 154 9.08 -9.99 4.88
C ASN A 154 7.89 -9.04 5.08
N TYR A 155 7.20 -8.64 4.03
CA TYR A 155 6.13 -7.65 4.07
C TYR A 155 5.07 -7.94 5.15
N LYS A 156 4.55 -9.16 5.19
CA LYS A 156 3.55 -9.57 6.17
C LYS A 156 4.09 -9.56 7.61
N LYS A 157 5.34 -9.98 7.79
CA LYS A 157 6.01 -9.95 9.09
C LYS A 157 6.14 -8.53 9.62
N ILE A 158 6.55 -7.59 8.75
CA ILE A 158 6.69 -6.18 9.11
C ILE A 158 5.33 -5.58 9.44
N LEU A 159 4.32 -5.82 8.59
CA LEU A 159 2.98 -5.25 8.74
C LEU A 159 2.29 -5.71 10.04
N TYR A 160 2.44 -6.98 10.41
CA TYR A 160 1.73 -7.59 11.53
C TYR A 160 2.60 -7.80 12.78
N GLY A 161 3.90 -7.50 12.71
CA GLY A 161 4.84 -7.73 13.82
C GLY A 161 5.01 -9.22 14.18
N VAL A 162 4.70 -10.14 13.24
CA VAL A 162 4.80 -11.59 13.49
C VAL A 162 6.17 -12.08 13.03
N PRO A 163 6.93 -12.81 13.88
CA PRO A 163 8.23 -13.39 13.52
C PRO A 163 8.15 -14.44 12.40
#